data_692c46421eeba7eecc7c6d1c6a31ced2
#
_entry.id   692c46421eeba7eecc7c6d1c6a31ced2
#
_cell.length_a   1.000
_cell.length_b   1.000
_cell.length_c   1.000
_cell.angle_alpha   90.00
_cell.angle_beta   90.00
_cell.angle_gamma   90.00
#
_symmetry.space_group_name_H-M   'P 1'
#
loop_
_entity.id
_entity.type
_entity.pdbx_description
1 polymer ?
#
loop_
_entity_poly.entity_id
_entity_poly.type
_entity_poly.pdbx_seq_one_letter_code
_entity_poly.pdbx_strand_id
1 'polypeptide(L)'
;IFAVDDSAGNIAEGIPVVRASKLKAWVSIMYGCNNFCSYCIVPYVRGRERSRRPEEIIEEVKGLIAAGYKDITVLGQNVNSYGKDLDCGVDFADLMASLAELPGDFWLRFMTSHPKDASHKLFDTIASHDKICNQFHLPFQSGNDRVLKTMNRHYNRAQYLELVDYGRKVMPNLVLTSD
;
A
#
# COMPACT_ATOMS: atom_id res chain seq x y z
N ILE A 1 11.38 17.71 -25.35
CA ILE A 1 10.67 16.63 -26.05
C ILE A 1 9.59 16.16 -25.06
N PHE A 2 8.32 16.33 -25.41
CA PHE A 2 7.19 15.77 -24.68
C PHE A 2 6.77 14.51 -25.43
N ALA A 3 6.94 13.34 -24.82
CA ALA A 3 6.37 12.08 -25.29
C ALA A 3 5.18 11.75 -24.39
N VAL A 4 4.00 11.69 -24.97
CA VAL A 4 2.80 11.16 -24.32
C VAL A 4 2.55 9.80 -24.93
N ASP A 5 2.70 8.76 -24.12
CA ASP A 5 2.39 7.39 -24.51
C ASP A 5 1.02 7.01 -23.91
N ASP A 6 0.04 6.78 -24.77
CA ASP A 6 -1.31 6.34 -24.38
C ASP A 6 -1.37 4.83 -24.10
N SER A 7 -0.27 4.10 -24.27
CA SER A 7 -0.19 2.69 -23.90
C SER A 7 -0.20 2.53 -22.37
N ALA A 8 -0.65 1.37 -21.90
CA ALA A 8 -0.61 1.01 -20.48
C ALA A 8 0.82 0.82 -19.92
N GLY A 9 1.77 1.55 -20.44
CA GLY A 9 3.20 1.62 -20.17
C GLY A 9 3.80 0.53 -19.26
N ASN A 10 4.98 0.07 -19.56
CA ASN A 10 5.71 -0.84 -18.68
C ASN A 10 6.23 -0.11 -17.44
N ILE A 11 6.29 -0.80 -16.30
CA ILE A 11 6.97 -0.28 -15.12
C ILE A 11 8.45 -0.27 -15.43
N ALA A 12 9.07 0.91 -15.34
CA ALA A 12 10.51 1.02 -15.51
C ALA A 12 11.20 0.70 -14.18
N GLU A 13 11.95 -0.40 -14.17
CA GLU A 13 12.78 -0.81 -13.02
C GLU A 13 14.20 -0.26 -13.14
N GLY A 14 14.92 -0.19 -12.01
CA GLY A 14 16.33 0.20 -11.97
C GLY A 14 16.63 1.66 -12.29
N ILE A 15 15.64 2.54 -12.35
CA ILE A 15 15.87 3.97 -12.57
C ILE A 15 16.51 4.58 -11.32
N PRO A 16 17.65 5.29 -11.47
CA PRO A 16 18.29 5.96 -10.34
C PRO A 16 17.34 6.98 -9.68
N VAL A 17 17.12 6.83 -8.39
CA VAL A 17 16.27 7.72 -7.60
C VAL A 17 17.14 8.64 -6.76
N VAL A 18 17.03 9.96 -6.98
CA VAL A 18 17.65 10.96 -6.10
C VAL A 18 16.80 11.10 -4.83
N ARG A 19 17.36 10.73 -3.69
CA ARG A 19 16.68 10.78 -2.39
C ARG A 19 17.18 11.97 -1.58
N ALA A 20 16.26 12.83 -1.13
CA ALA A 20 16.60 14.02 -0.33
C ALA A 20 16.96 13.67 1.13
N SER A 21 16.47 12.55 1.65
CA SER A 21 16.76 12.09 3.01
C SER A 21 17.78 10.94 2.99
N LYS A 22 18.61 10.88 4.02
CA LYS A 22 19.49 9.73 4.30
C LYS A 22 18.88 8.75 5.31
N LEU A 23 17.74 9.11 5.91
CA LEU A 23 17.05 8.30 6.92
C LEU A 23 15.79 7.64 6.37
N LYS A 24 15.01 8.37 5.55
CA LYS A 24 13.71 7.95 5.02
C LYS A 24 13.79 7.64 3.54
N ALA A 25 13.18 6.53 3.15
CA ALA A 25 13.05 6.14 1.75
C ALA A 25 11.58 5.80 1.42
N TRP A 26 11.20 6.13 0.18
CA TRP A 26 9.89 5.80 -0.39
C TRP A 26 10.11 4.82 -1.52
N VAL A 27 9.33 3.73 -1.52
CA VAL A 27 9.42 2.66 -2.51
C VAL A 27 8.04 2.49 -3.15
N SER A 28 7.91 2.85 -4.42
CA SER A 28 6.68 2.56 -5.16
C SER A 28 6.59 1.08 -5.45
N ILE A 29 5.50 0.42 -5.03
CA ILE A 29 5.28 -1.02 -5.22
C ILE A 29 4.27 -1.31 -6.32
N MET A 30 3.45 -0.33 -6.68
CA MET A 30 2.44 -0.44 -7.73
C MET A 30 2.03 0.92 -8.27
N TYR A 31 1.41 0.94 -9.42
CA TYR A 31 0.90 2.12 -10.12
C TYR A 31 -0.55 1.91 -10.55
N GLY A 32 -1.31 3.01 -10.68
CA GLY A 32 -2.70 2.98 -11.13
C GLY A 32 -3.67 2.54 -10.03
N CYS A 33 -4.97 2.56 -10.35
CA CYS A 33 -6.03 2.16 -9.42
C CYS A 33 -7.29 1.72 -10.17
N ASN A 34 -7.89 0.61 -9.76
CA ASN A 34 -9.12 0.05 -10.35
C ASN A 34 -10.39 0.42 -9.58
N ASN A 35 -10.33 1.27 -8.55
CA ASN A 35 -11.50 1.55 -7.70
C ASN A 35 -12.50 2.51 -8.33
N PHE A 36 -12.10 3.41 -9.23
CA PHE A 36 -12.97 4.37 -9.89
C PHE A 36 -13.91 5.13 -8.94
N CYS A 37 -13.40 5.54 -7.77
CA CYS A 37 -14.16 6.38 -6.86
C CYS A 37 -14.61 7.64 -7.60
N SER A 38 -15.87 8.07 -7.45
CA SER A 38 -16.53 9.08 -8.28
C SER A 38 -15.85 10.47 -8.29
N TYR A 39 -15.05 10.76 -7.29
CA TYR A 39 -14.31 12.03 -7.14
C TYR A 39 -12.82 11.92 -7.52
N CYS A 40 -12.36 10.75 -7.99
CA CYS A 40 -10.92 10.48 -8.13
C CYS A 40 -10.51 10.42 -9.61
N ILE A 41 -9.50 11.22 -9.97
CA ILE A 41 -8.94 11.27 -11.33
C ILE A 41 -7.92 10.17 -11.61
N VAL A 42 -7.40 9.50 -10.56
CA VAL A 42 -6.27 8.56 -10.67
C VAL A 42 -6.45 7.48 -11.76
N PRO A 43 -7.59 6.75 -11.84
CA PRO A 43 -7.75 5.73 -12.88
C PRO A 43 -7.59 6.26 -14.32
N TYR A 44 -7.91 7.52 -14.54
CA TYR A 44 -7.88 8.17 -15.86
C TYR A 44 -6.49 8.70 -16.23
N VAL A 45 -5.67 9.07 -15.23
CA VAL A 45 -4.35 9.68 -15.47
C VAL A 45 -3.18 8.74 -15.17
N ARG A 46 -3.40 7.71 -14.34
CA ARG A 46 -2.39 6.69 -13.98
C ARG A 46 -2.70 5.31 -14.57
N GLY A 47 -3.89 5.12 -15.13
CA GLY A 47 -4.35 3.87 -15.71
C GLY A 47 -4.73 2.80 -14.69
N ARG A 48 -4.80 1.55 -15.16
CA ARG A 48 -5.13 0.37 -14.36
C ARG A 48 -4.02 0.02 -13.38
N GLU A 49 -4.39 -0.73 -12.34
CA GLU A 49 -3.43 -1.28 -11.38
C GLU A 49 -2.36 -2.13 -12.09
N ARG A 50 -1.12 -1.87 -11.73
CA ARG A 50 0.07 -2.61 -12.18
C ARG A 50 1.02 -2.72 -10.99
N SER A 51 1.21 -3.93 -10.52
CA SER A 51 2.11 -4.24 -9.41
C SER A 51 3.52 -4.51 -9.93
N ARG A 52 4.53 -4.04 -9.20
CA ARG A 52 5.92 -4.46 -9.42
C ARG A 52 6.12 -5.88 -8.92
N ARG A 53 7.07 -6.60 -9.48
CA ARG A 53 7.40 -7.95 -9.01
C ARG A 53 7.95 -7.90 -7.59
N PRO A 54 7.58 -8.87 -6.73
CA PRO A 54 8.05 -8.91 -5.34
C PRO A 54 9.58 -8.90 -5.24
N GLU A 55 10.26 -9.62 -6.12
CA GLU A 55 11.71 -9.76 -6.14
C GLU A 55 12.41 -8.40 -6.35
N GLU A 56 11.89 -7.58 -7.26
CA GLU A 56 12.45 -6.26 -7.57
C GLU A 56 12.28 -5.29 -6.37
N ILE A 57 11.13 -5.36 -5.69
CA ILE A 57 10.87 -4.56 -4.50
C ILE A 57 11.79 -4.99 -3.35
N ILE A 58 11.95 -6.30 -3.14
CA ILE A 58 12.81 -6.86 -2.09
C ILE A 58 14.26 -6.44 -2.32
N GLU A 59 14.77 -6.51 -3.56
CA GLU A 59 16.15 -6.10 -3.88
C GLU A 59 16.33 -4.57 -3.68
N GLU A 60 15.37 -3.74 -4.07
CA GLU A 60 15.42 -2.31 -3.79
C GLU A 60 15.48 -2.03 -2.29
N VAL A 61 14.63 -2.68 -1.49
CA VAL A 61 14.60 -2.50 -0.03
C VAL A 61 15.89 -3.01 0.62
N LYS A 62 16.46 -4.13 0.20
CA LYS A 62 17.78 -4.61 0.65
C LYS A 62 18.86 -3.56 0.39
N GLY A 63 18.89 -2.99 -0.82
CA GLY A 63 19.82 -1.92 -1.17
C GLY A 63 19.67 -0.69 -0.27
N LEU A 64 18.43 -0.30 0.08
CA LEU A 64 18.17 0.80 1.00
C LEU A 64 18.66 0.50 2.42
N ILE A 65 18.39 -0.70 2.94
CA ILE A 65 18.87 -1.12 4.27
C ILE A 65 20.40 -1.10 4.30
N ALA A 66 21.07 -1.64 3.27
CA ALA A 66 22.52 -1.63 3.15
C ALA A 66 23.10 -0.21 3.07
N ALA A 67 22.39 0.72 2.44
CA ALA A 67 22.74 2.15 2.39
C ALA A 67 22.43 2.91 3.67
N GLY A 68 21.88 2.27 4.72
CA GLY A 68 21.65 2.82 6.04
C GLY A 68 20.30 3.51 6.25
N TYR A 69 19.36 3.36 5.34
CA TYR A 69 17.98 3.87 5.54
C TYR A 69 17.29 3.13 6.68
N LYS A 70 16.56 3.88 7.53
CA LYS A 70 15.91 3.37 8.75
C LYS A 70 14.38 3.48 8.75
N ASP A 71 13.81 4.26 7.87
CA ASP A 71 12.36 4.45 7.74
C ASP A 71 11.97 4.27 6.28
N ILE A 72 11.42 3.11 5.96
CA ILE A 72 11.08 2.71 4.58
C ILE A 72 9.56 2.67 4.46
N THR A 73 9.01 3.47 3.54
CA THR A 73 7.58 3.53 3.28
C THR A 73 7.26 2.99 1.89
N VAL A 74 6.45 1.95 1.80
CA VAL A 74 5.94 1.45 0.52
C VAL A 74 4.71 2.24 0.08
N LEU A 75 4.64 2.56 -1.21
CA LEU A 75 3.66 3.43 -1.83
C LEU A 75 2.97 2.79 -3.03
N GLY A 76 1.75 3.21 -3.24
CA GLY A 76 0.96 2.96 -4.44
C GLY A 76 -0.23 3.91 -4.48
N GLN A 77 -1.22 3.68 -5.32
CA GLN A 77 -2.49 4.39 -5.29
C GLN A 77 -3.55 3.65 -4.45
N ASN A 78 -3.36 2.34 -4.27
CA ASN A 78 -4.12 1.48 -3.35
C ASN A 78 -3.26 0.25 -3.03
N VAL A 79 -2.37 0.36 -2.04
CA VAL A 79 -1.39 -0.71 -1.74
C VAL A 79 -2.05 -2.03 -1.32
N ASN A 80 -3.26 -1.99 -0.75
CA ASN A 80 -3.98 -3.19 -0.34
C ASN A 80 -4.39 -4.09 -1.52
N SER A 81 -4.42 -3.57 -2.76
CA SER A 81 -4.71 -4.37 -3.96
C SER A 81 -3.46 -4.93 -4.64
N TYR A 82 -2.27 -4.68 -4.09
CA TYR A 82 -1.01 -5.21 -4.62
C TYR A 82 -1.08 -6.72 -4.86
N GLY A 83 -0.53 -7.14 -5.99
CA GLY A 83 -0.40 -8.53 -6.38
C GLY A 83 -1.62 -9.12 -7.09
N LYS A 84 -2.79 -8.45 -7.11
CA LYS A 84 -4.00 -8.96 -7.79
C LYS A 84 -3.84 -9.13 -9.30
N ASP A 85 -2.91 -8.42 -9.89
CA ASP A 85 -2.57 -8.47 -11.33
C ASP A 85 -1.33 -9.33 -11.62
N LEU A 86 -0.74 -9.96 -10.59
CA LEU A 86 0.41 -10.85 -10.73
C LEU A 86 -0.01 -12.32 -10.64
N ASP A 87 0.65 -13.17 -11.42
CA ASP A 87 0.40 -14.61 -11.46
C ASP A 87 1.16 -15.40 -10.36
N CYS A 88 1.84 -14.70 -9.43
CA CYS A 88 2.69 -15.32 -8.42
C CYS A 88 1.95 -15.66 -7.11
N GLY A 89 0.69 -15.25 -6.96
CA GLY A 89 -0.11 -15.51 -5.75
C GLY A 89 0.32 -14.73 -4.49
N VAL A 90 1.24 -13.77 -4.61
CA VAL A 90 1.72 -12.92 -3.52
C VAL A 90 0.79 -11.71 -3.39
N ASP A 91 0.15 -11.55 -2.24
CA ASP A 91 -0.63 -10.36 -1.92
C ASP A 91 0.16 -9.30 -1.14
N PHE A 92 -0.49 -8.19 -0.78
CA PHE A 92 0.16 -7.11 -0.04
C PHE A 92 0.64 -7.55 1.35
N ALA A 93 -0.09 -8.42 2.04
CA ALA A 93 0.30 -8.93 3.35
C ALA A 93 1.55 -9.81 3.25
N ASP A 94 1.63 -10.67 2.22
CA ASP A 94 2.81 -11.51 1.95
C ASP A 94 4.04 -10.67 1.63
N LEU A 95 3.88 -9.62 0.80
CA LEU A 95 4.97 -8.69 0.51
C LEU A 95 5.47 -8.01 1.79
N MET A 96 4.56 -7.49 2.63
CA MET A 96 4.93 -6.82 3.88
C MET A 96 5.66 -7.76 4.83
N ALA A 97 5.22 -9.02 4.96
CA ALA A 97 5.90 -10.04 5.75
C ALA A 97 7.33 -10.27 5.23
N SER A 98 7.48 -10.52 3.91
CA SER A 98 8.78 -10.75 3.29
C SER A 98 9.74 -9.57 3.47
N LEU A 99 9.24 -8.33 3.40
CA LEU A 99 10.05 -7.13 3.65
C LEU A 99 10.45 -7.01 5.12
N ALA A 100 9.54 -7.33 6.05
CA ALA A 100 9.81 -7.26 7.49
C ALA A 100 10.82 -8.32 7.96
N GLU A 101 10.89 -9.47 7.30
CA GLU A 101 11.87 -10.53 7.58
C GLU A 101 13.30 -10.18 7.13
N LEU A 102 13.49 -9.16 6.29
CA LEU A 102 14.82 -8.74 5.85
C LEU A 102 15.71 -8.37 7.05
N PRO A 103 17.01 -8.74 7.03
CA PRO A 103 17.92 -8.41 8.10
C PRO A 103 18.16 -6.89 8.21
N GLY A 104 18.34 -6.40 9.40
CA GLY A 104 18.61 -4.98 9.66
C GLY A 104 17.62 -4.36 10.66
N ASP A 105 17.99 -3.18 11.13
CA ASP A 105 17.18 -2.37 12.06
C ASP A 105 16.56 -1.22 11.26
N PHE A 106 15.26 -1.30 10.96
CA PHE A 106 14.50 -0.31 10.20
C PHE A 106 13.00 -0.42 10.52
N TRP A 107 12.27 0.68 10.27
CA TRP A 107 10.82 0.73 10.29
C TRP A 107 10.25 0.55 8.89
N LEU A 108 9.21 -0.27 8.78
CA LEU A 108 8.46 -0.47 7.55
C LEU A 108 7.07 0.16 7.70
N ARG A 109 6.72 1.00 6.74
CA ARG A 109 5.43 1.69 6.67
C ARG A 109 4.78 1.51 5.31
N PHE A 110 3.50 1.79 5.26
CA PHE A 110 2.75 1.88 4.00
C PHE A 110 1.74 3.01 4.03
N MET A 111 1.33 3.48 2.88
CA MET A 111 0.33 4.53 2.72
C MET A 111 -0.62 4.21 1.57
N THR A 112 -1.74 4.93 1.52
CA THR A 112 -2.72 4.83 0.43
C THR A 112 -3.50 3.53 0.42
N SER A 113 -4.22 3.28 1.50
CA SER A 113 -5.10 2.13 1.67
C SER A 113 -6.54 2.41 1.22
N HIS A 114 -7.26 1.35 0.90
CA HIS A 114 -8.70 1.39 0.64
C HIS A 114 -9.41 0.32 1.48
N PRO A 115 -10.47 0.67 2.25
CA PRO A 115 -11.14 -0.28 3.16
C PRO A 115 -11.65 -1.55 2.47
N LYS A 116 -12.11 -1.46 1.22
CA LYS A 116 -12.55 -2.63 0.43
C LYS A 116 -11.47 -3.71 0.30
N ASP A 117 -10.20 -3.32 0.25
CA ASP A 117 -9.07 -4.20 0.01
C ASP A 117 -8.24 -4.49 1.27
N ALA A 118 -8.60 -3.88 2.42
CA ALA A 118 -8.01 -4.22 3.70
C ALA A 118 -8.50 -5.61 4.16
N SER A 119 -7.59 -6.45 4.62
CA SER A 119 -7.88 -7.82 5.03
C SER A 119 -7.44 -8.11 6.46
N HIS A 120 -8.08 -9.08 7.12
CA HIS A 120 -7.63 -9.59 8.43
C HIS A 120 -6.19 -10.08 8.36
N LYS A 121 -5.81 -10.78 7.28
CA LYS A 121 -4.44 -11.24 7.03
C LYS A 121 -3.42 -10.08 7.14
N LEU A 122 -3.75 -8.90 6.59
CA LEU A 122 -2.86 -7.75 6.68
C LEU A 122 -2.72 -7.26 8.12
N PHE A 123 -3.80 -7.19 8.90
CA PHE A 123 -3.74 -6.83 10.32
C PHE A 123 -2.91 -7.83 11.12
N ASP A 124 -3.11 -9.14 10.88
CA ASP A 124 -2.32 -10.20 11.53
C ASP A 124 -0.83 -10.11 11.17
N THR A 125 -0.52 -9.80 9.91
CA THR A 125 0.86 -9.59 9.45
C THR A 125 1.50 -8.40 10.14
N ILE A 126 0.79 -7.26 10.27
CA ILE A 126 1.30 -6.09 10.99
C ILE A 126 1.55 -6.45 12.46
N ALA A 127 0.60 -7.13 13.09
CA ALA A 127 0.68 -7.52 14.50
C ALA A 127 1.83 -8.49 14.82
N SER A 128 2.23 -9.31 13.84
CA SER A 128 3.25 -10.36 14.02
C SER A 128 4.67 -9.92 13.69
N HIS A 129 4.88 -8.69 13.19
CA HIS A 129 6.20 -8.21 12.76
C HIS A 129 6.53 -6.85 13.38
N ASP A 130 7.42 -6.83 14.35
CA ASP A 130 7.84 -5.61 15.10
C ASP A 130 8.38 -4.48 14.21
N LYS A 131 8.92 -4.80 13.04
CA LYS A 131 9.43 -3.80 12.09
C LYS A 131 8.32 -3.06 11.36
N ILE A 132 7.11 -3.62 11.26
CA ILE A 132 5.97 -2.95 10.65
C ILE A 132 5.34 -2.01 11.67
N CYS A 133 5.25 -0.74 11.35
CA CYS A 133 4.64 0.23 12.26
C CYS A 133 3.16 -0.07 12.49
N ASN A 134 2.71 -0.05 13.74
CA ASN A 134 1.31 -0.20 14.16
C ASN A 134 0.48 1.04 13.78
N GLN A 135 0.58 1.49 12.54
CA GLN A 135 -0.12 2.63 11.99
C GLN A 135 -0.82 2.22 10.70
N PHE A 136 -2.11 2.49 10.61
CA PHE A 136 -2.90 2.22 9.41
C PHE A 136 -3.71 3.45 9.04
N HIS A 137 -3.38 4.05 7.89
CA HIS A 137 -4.21 5.08 7.28
C HIS A 137 -5.32 4.39 6.48
N LEU A 138 -6.55 4.43 6.99
CA LEU A 138 -7.72 3.74 6.43
C LEU A 138 -8.86 4.74 6.20
N PRO A 139 -8.90 5.44 5.06
CA PRO A 139 -9.86 6.50 4.80
C PRO A 139 -11.30 5.98 4.73
N PHE A 140 -12.16 6.37 5.68
CA PHE A 140 -13.56 5.93 5.69
C PHE A 140 -14.47 6.77 4.78
N GLN A 141 -14.07 8.01 4.45
CA GLN A 141 -14.72 8.96 3.54
C GLN A 141 -16.12 9.41 3.98
N SER A 142 -16.98 8.50 4.46
CA SER A 142 -18.31 8.81 4.97
C SER A 142 -18.81 7.70 5.89
N GLY A 143 -19.54 8.07 6.94
CA GLY A 143 -20.28 7.13 7.81
C GLY A 143 -21.68 6.76 7.28
N ASN A 144 -22.05 7.19 6.08
CA ASN A 144 -23.38 6.97 5.49
C ASN A 144 -23.28 6.09 4.24
N ASP A 145 -23.96 4.92 4.25
CA ASP A 145 -23.88 3.92 3.18
C ASP A 145 -24.39 4.45 1.82
N ARG A 146 -25.41 5.31 1.81
CA ARG A 146 -25.88 5.94 0.58
C ARG A 146 -24.80 6.84 -0.03
N VAL A 147 -24.08 7.60 0.79
CA VAL A 147 -22.97 8.45 0.34
C VAL A 147 -21.82 7.57 -0.17
N LEU A 148 -21.42 6.54 0.57
CA LEU A 148 -20.37 5.60 0.14
C LEU A 148 -20.70 4.96 -1.21
N LYS A 149 -21.96 4.55 -1.42
CA LYS A 149 -22.42 4.03 -2.71
C LYS A 149 -22.33 5.07 -3.84
N THR A 150 -22.74 6.32 -3.56
CA THR A 150 -22.62 7.42 -4.54
C THR A 150 -21.15 7.73 -4.86
N MET A 151 -20.26 7.61 -3.89
CA MET A 151 -18.81 7.77 -4.04
C MET A 151 -18.14 6.57 -4.71
N ASN A 152 -18.87 5.50 -5.04
CA ASN A 152 -18.35 4.25 -5.62
C ASN A 152 -17.29 3.58 -4.73
N ARG A 153 -17.52 3.53 -3.40
CA ARG A 153 -16.51 3.04 -2.44
C ARG A 153 -16.49 1.52 -2.25
N HIS A 154 -17.52 0.78 -2.68
CA HIS A 154 -17.61 -0.69 -2.64
C HIS A 154 -17.43 -1.33 -1.25
N TYR A 155 -17.76 -0.59 -0.18
CA TYR A 155 -17.91 -1.07 1.19
C TYR A 155 -19.00 -0.26 1.87
N ASN A 156 -19.51 -0.75 2.99
CA ASN A 156 -20.49 -0.06 3.84
C ASN A 156 -19.91 0.23 5.23
N ARG A 157 -20.66 0.98 6.03
CA ARG A 157 -20.25 1.35 7.39
C ARG A 157 -19.98 0.13 8.28
N ALA A 158 -20.81 -0.92 8.19
CA ALA A 158 -20.66 -2.11 9.03
C ALA A 158 -19.35 -2.85 8.70
N GLN A 159 -19.02 -3.02 7.43
CA GLN A 159 -17.76 -3.61 6.99
C GLN A 159 -16.55 -2.80 7.44
N TYR A 160 -16.62 -1.46 7.38
CA TYR A 160 -15.54 -0.61 7.87
C TYR A 160 -15.33 -0.76 9.37
N LEU A 161 -16.41 -0.74 10.16
CA LEU A 161 -16.32 -0.89 11.62
C LEU A 161 -15.79 -2.27 12.02
N GLU A 162 -16.19 -3.32 11.32
CA GLU A 162 -15.69 -4.67 11.53
C GLU A 162 -14.16 -4.74 11.35
N LEU A 163 -13.62 -4.13 10.29
CA LEU A 163 -12.17 -4.02 10.08
C LEU A 163 -11.47 -3.27 11.22
N VAL A 164 -12.06 -2.15 11.69
CA VAL A 164 -11.52 -1.35 12.79
C VAL A 164 -11.51 -2.16 14.09
N ASP A 165 -12.60 -2.84 14.40
CA ASP A 165 -12.74 -3.65 15.60
C ASP A 165 -11.77 -4.83 15.60
N TYR A 166 -11.62 -5.49 14.44
CA TYR A 166 -10.63 -6.56 14.27
C TYR A 166 -9.21 -6.03 14.48
N GLY A 167 -8.85 -4.92 13.81
CA GLY A 167 -7.53 -4.33 13.92
C GLY A 167 -7.17 -3.95 15.36
N ARG A 168 -8.11 -3.34 16.10
CA ARG A 168 -7.93 -3.01 17.53
C ARG A 168 -7.83 -4.22 18.43
N LYS A 169 -8.51 -5.31 18.08
CA LYS A 169 -8.44 -6.57 18.82
C LYS A 169 -7.06 -7.22 18.71
N VAL A 170 -6.49 -7.26 17.50
CA VAL A 170 -5.19 -7.92 17.26
C VAL A 170 -4.01 -7.01 17.57
N MET A 171 -4.21 -5.69 17.51
CA MET A 171 -3.19 -4.67 17.82
C MET A 171 -3.75 -3.61 18.78
N PRO A 172 -3.65 -3.80 20.10
CA PRO A 172 -4.14 -2.81 21.09
C PRO A 172 -3.53 -1.41 20.92
N ASN A 173 -2.32 -1.33 20.38
CA ASN A 173 -1.58 -0.07 20.13
C ASN A 173 -1.77 0.44 18.69
N LEU A 174 -2.75 -0.04 17.95
CA LEU A 174 -3.00 0.38 16.57
C LEU A 174 -3.37 1.86 16.52
N VAL A 175 -2.64 2.63 15.73
CA VAL A 175 -2.97 4.01 15.37
C VAL A 175 -3.69 4.01 14.04
N LEU A 176 -4.99 4.32 14.07
CA LEU A 176 -5.79 4.51 12.86
C LEU A 176 -5.88 5.99 12.52
N THR A 177 -5.65 6.30 11.26
CA THR A 177 -5.87 7.64 10.71
C THR A 177 -6.81 7.56 9.50
N SER A 178 -7.52 8.64 9.23
CA SER A 178 -8.51 8.69 8.16
C SER A 178 -8.72 10.11 7.66
N ASP A 179 -9.24 10.21 6.47
CA ASP A 179 -9.87 11.40 5.89
C ASP A 179 -11.38 11.22 5.91
#